data_53f5495f3859d78455b22e92469817df
#
_entry.id   53f5495f3859d78455b22e92469817df
#
_cell.length_a   1.000
_cell.length_b   1.000
_cell.length_c   1.000
_cell.angle_alpha   90.00
_cell.angle_beta   90.00
_cell.angle_gamma   90.00
#
_symmetry.space_group_name_H-M   'P 1'
#
loop_
_entity.id
_entity.type
_entity.pdbx_description
1 polymer ?
#
loop_
_entity_poly.entity_id
_entity_poly.type
_entity_poly.pdbx_seq_one_letter_code
_entity_poly.pdbx_strand_id
1 'polypeptide(L)'
;MKKILSGILALCLSLALLSACDRGGQPDKTVTAGGLTFAKSYSEVYSALTDAQKAIAERNTLLNTGADSSEPNGAGAAGEGSEGTFYSGTNEQVEGVDEGDIVKTDGKYIYILRGSEMVVMQADGKDVTDVSNVFVGQDWEQTTTEDGLAHTQEKLPTELYLSGSRAVVVSAYSDWTDTGSADDTVTGFGQDYVAVDIYDVTDPTAPTLVKSFGQDGYKIASRMIDGVLYLCSSYYPANPEKGDETTFAPRLYDGDAATVVPCGSIGLMPDGNSMTYAVAASYDIASGERLSSQSVLGGGDNVYMNKDNLYLCASIYDDGAGKTYKDGSYTVTDYTSSVNTVVNRFAIADGKLTFAANGAVPGALNNQFSLDERDGYLRMATTEQTYSYSVYRDEK
;
A
#
# COMPACT_ATOMS: atom_id res chain seq x y z
N MET A 1 -57.19 5.37 10.21
CA MET A 1 -56.69 4.25 9.44
C MET A 1 -56.11 4.80 8.14
N LYS A 2 -54.86 5.15 8.13
CA LYS A 2 -54.00 5.52 6.98
C LYS A 2 -52.70 6.05 7.58
N LYS A 3 -51.71 5.21 7.75
CA LYS A 3 -50.28 5.53 7.95
C LYS A 3 -49.57 4.28 8.48
N ILE A 4 -49.37 3.30 7.62
CA ILE A 4 -48.32 2.25 7.74
C ILE A 4 -48.23 1.66 6.32
N LEU A 5 -47.51 2.29 5.43
CA LEU A 5 -47.03 1.70 4.18
C LEU A 5 -46.00 2.65 3.56
N SER A 6 -44.86 2.79 4.18
CA SER A 6 -43.74 3.54 3.57
C SER A 6 -42.43 3.22 4.29
N GLY A 7 -42.06 1.97 4.31
CA GLY A 7 -40.84 1.53 5.01
C GLY A 7 -40.16 0.27 4.49
N ILE A 8 -40.59 -0.28 3.36
CA ILE A 8 -40.02 -1.53 2.81
C ILE A 8 -39.83 -1.39 1.30
N LEU A 9 -39.13 -0.34 0.87
CA LEU A 9 -38.76 -0.21 -0.56
C LEU A 9 -37.39 0.48 -0.74
N ALA A 10 -36.48 0.32 0.19
CA ALA A 10 -35.13 0.89 0.10
C ALA A 10 -34.03 -0.14 0.34
N LEU A 11 -34.30 -1.43 0.26
CA LEU A 11 -33.28 -2.48 0.54
C LEU A 11 -33.14 -3.52 -0.58
N CYS A 12 -33.53 -3.24 -1.81
CA CYS A 12 -33.40 -4.19 -2.94
C CYS A 12 -32.96 -3.53 -4.25
N LEU A 13 -32.03 -2.57 -4.22
CA LEU A 13 -31.52 -1.95 -5.47
C LEU A 13 -30.02 -1.73 -5.47
N SER A 14 -29.23 -2.70 -4.97
CA SER A 14 -27.77 -2.69 -5.17
C SER A 14 -27.24 -3.99 -5.81
N LEU A 15 -28.10 -4.78 -6.42
CA LEU A 15 -27.70 -5.96 -7.18
C LEU A 15 -28.25 -5.84 -8.60
N ALA A 16 -27.67 -5.01 -9.45
CA ALA A 16 -27.74 -5.22 -10.90
C ALA A 16 -26.88 -4.18 -11.62
N LEU A 17 -26.21 -4.68 -12.65
CA LEU A 17 -25.61 -4.01 -13.79
C LEU A 17 -24.09 -3.83 -13.74
N LEU A 18 -23.41 -4.97 -13.78
CA LEU A 18 -22.23 -5.10 -14.65
C LEU A 18 -22.72 -5.74 -15.96
N SER A 19 -23.22 -4.94 -16.87
CA SER A 19 -23.43 -5.37 -18.25
C SER A 19 -22.15 -5.09 -19.02
N ALA A 20 -21.28 -6.08 -19.11
CA ALA A 20 -20.19 -6.10 -20.06
C ALA A 20 -20.75 -6.20 -21.48
N CYS A 21 -20.19 -5.43 -22.42
CA CYS A 21 -20.48 -5.52 -23.84
C CYS A 21 -20.17 -6.92 -24.35
N ASP A 22 -21.22 -7.61 -24.77
CA ASP A 22 -21.17 -8.91 -25.43
C ASP A 22 -20.44 -8.81 -26.78
N ARG A 23 -19.30 -9.47 -26.91
CA ARG A 23 -18.69 -9.89 -28.17
C ARG A 23 -18.28 -11.35 -28.04
N GLY A 24 -19.20 -12.21 -28.46
CA GLY A 24 -18.95 -13.52 -29.05
C GLY A 24 -17.99 -14.48 -28.36
N GLY A 25 -18.49 -15.34 -27.47
CA GLY A 25 -18.08 -16.71 -27.40
C GLY A 25 -16.85 -17.07 -26.59
N GLN A 26 -16.95 -17.00 -25.26
CA GLN A 26 -16.42 -18.01 -24.32
C GLN A 26 -17.22 -17.94 -23.02
N PRO A 27 -17.34 -19.07 -22.27
CA PRO A 27 -18.13 -19.06 -21.04
C PRO A 27 -17.48 -18.14 -20.03
N ASP A 28 -18.23 -17.14 -19.58
CA ASP A 28 -17.92 -16.24 -18.47
C ASP A 28 -17.37 -17.07 -17.29
N LYS A 29 -16.05 -16.99 -17.04
CA LYS A 29 -15.50 -17.23 -15.72
C LYS A 29 -15.90 -16.02 -14.88
N THR A 30 -17.04 -16.09 -14.23
CA THR A 30 -17.39 -15.17 -13.16
C THR A 30 -16.33 -15.34 -12.07
N VAL A 31 -15.39 -14.41 -11.99
CA VAL A 31 -14.52 -14.27 -10.82
C VAL A 31 -15.46 -13.84 -9.70
N THR A 32 -15.89 -14.77 -8.88
CA THR A 32 -16.56 -14.48 -7.63
C THR A 32 -15.51 -13.94 -6.67
N ALA A 33 -15.31 -12.61 -6.66
CA ALA A 33 -14.67 -11.97 -5.53
C ALA A 33 -15.60 -12.20 -4.34
N GLY A 34 -15.25 -13.15 -3.49
CA GLY A 34 -15.89 -13.27 -2.19
C GLY A 34 -15.66 -11.96 -1.45
N GLY A 35 -16.72 -11.40 -0.82
CA GLY A 35 -16.66 -10.09 -0.20
C GLY A 35 -15.60 -10.01 0.89
N LEU A 36 -14.86 -8.88 0.93
CA LEU A 36 -13.99 -8.54 2.05
C LEU A 36 -14.80 -8.57 3.36
N THR A 37 -14.31 -9.26 4.37
CA THR A 37 -14.94 -9.32 5.70
C THR A 37 -14.02 -8.70 6.73
N PHE A 38 -14.56 -7.89 7.65
CA PHE A 38 -13.76 -7.31 8.73
C PHE A 38 -13.67 -8.26 9.91
N ALA A 39 -12.47 -8.38 10.48
CA ALA A 39 -12.22 -9.26 11.60
C ALA A 39 -12.98 -8.82 12.85
N LYS A 40 -13.47 -9.78 13.62
CA LYS A 40 -14.14 -9.55 14.91
C LYS A 40 -13.20 -9.68 16.09
N SER A 41 -12.02 -10.29 15.86
CA SER A 41 -10.99 -10.48 16.86
C SER A 41 -9.62 -10.64 16.20
N TYR A 42 -8.56 -10.39 16.95
CA TYR A 42 -7.19 -10.68 16.49
C TYR A 42 -6.93 -12.18 16.29
N SER A 43 -7.69 -13.05 16.96
CA SER A 43 -7.63 -14.49 16.70
C SER A 43 -8.11 -14.87 15.28
N GLU A 44 -9.12 -14.16 14.74
CA GLU A 44 -9.53 -14.33 13.34
C GLU A 44 -8.44 -13.83 12.38
N VAL A 45 -7.82 -12.69 12.69
CA VAL A 45 -6.69 -12.16 11.90
C VAL A 45 -5.53 -13.15 11.87
N TYR A 46 -5.15 -13.67 13.05
CA TYR A 46 -4.08 -14.68 13.16
C TYR A 46 -4.41 -15.96 12.37
N SER A 47 -5.66 -16.44 12.45
CA SER A 47 -6.10 -17.62 11.68
C SER A 47 -5.97 -17.36 10.18
N ALA A 48 -6.49 -16.26 9.68
CA ALA A 48 -6.39 -15.91 8.26
C ALA A 48 -4.93 -15.80 7.79
N LEU A 49 -4.05 -15.22 8.62
CA LEU A 49 -2.62 -15.11 8.35
C LEU A 49 -1.95 -16.50 8.26
N THR A 50 -2.24 -17.41 9.21
CA THR A 50 -1.67 -18.75 9.21
C THR A 50 -2.22 -19.62 8.06
N ASP A 51 -3.47 -19.42 7.66
CA ASP A 51 -4.05 -20.06 6.48
C ASP A 51 -3.37 -19.58 5.19
N ALA A 52 -3.11 -18.28 5.06
CA ALA A 52 -2.34 -17.71 3.96
C ALA A 52 -0.91 -18.27 3.92
N GLN A 53 -0.22 -18.32 5.07
CA GLN A 53 1.12 -18.90 5.19
C GLN A 53 1.17 -20.35 4.70
N LYS A 54 0.17 -21.14 5.09
CA LYS A 54 0.04 -22.53 4.66
C LYS A 54 -0.19 -22.64 3.14
N ALA A 55 -1.08 -21.83 2.58
CA ALA A 55 -1.34 -21.80 1.14
C ALA A 55 -0.07 -21.43 0.33
N ILE A 56 0.70 -20.45 0.80
CA ILE A 56 1.99 -20.07 0.20
C ILE A 56 2.98 -21.24 0.26
N ALA A 57 3.11 -21.91 1.41
CA ALA A 57 4.02 -23.04 1.56
C ALA A 57 3.64 -24.24 0.66
N GLU A 58 2.35 -24.52 0.54
CA GLU A 58 1.84 -25.56 -0.36
C GLU A 58 2.14 -25.22 -1.83
N ARG A 59 1.92 -23.97 -2.25
CA ARG A 59 2.24 -23.48 -3.59
C ARG A 59 3.73 -23.55 -3.89
N ASN A 60 4.58 -23.08 -2.98
CA ASN A 60 6.04 -23.13 -3.15
C ASN A 60 6.55 -24.56 -3.24
N THR A 61 5.96 -25.49 -2.50
CA THR A 61 6.28 -26.93 -2.60
C THR A 61 5.91 -27.48 -3.98
N LEU A 62 4.80 -27.03 -4.58
CA LEU A 62 4.40 -27.42 -5.93
C LEU A 62 5.35 -26.86 -6.99
N LEU A 63 5.79 -25.60 -6.85
CA LEU A 63 6.66 -24.93 -7.82
C LEU A 63 8.11 -25.44 -7.74
N ASN A 64 8.64 -25.75 -6.55
CA ASN A 64 10.02 -26.20 -6.35
C ASN A 64 10.29 -27.64 -6.81
N THR A 65 9.27 -28.39 -7.21
CA THR A 65 9.44 -29.77 -7.74
C THR A 65 9.76 -29.80 -9.23
N GLY A 66 9.99 -28.68 -9.89
CA GLY A 66 10.47 -28.61 -11.25
C GLY A 66 10.13 -27.32 -11.99
N ALA A 67 11.02 -26.37 -11.98
CA ALA A 67 11.32 -25.53 -13.14
C ALA A 67 12.38 -24.46 -12.81
N ASP A 68 13.32 -24.35 -13.71
CA ASP A 68 14.23 -23.23 -13.87
C ASP A 68 13.40 -21.99 -14.31
N SER A 69 13.23 -20.98 -13.46
CA SER A 69 12.43 -19.81 -13.78
C SER A 69 13.32 -18.60 -14.06
N SER A 70 13.35 -18.18 -15.31
CA SER A 70 13.88 -16.87 -15.72
C SER A 70 12.80 -15.80 -15.62
N GLU A 71 12.99 -14.83 -14.76
CA GLU A 71 12.12 -13.65 -14.63
C GLU A 71 12.41 -12.62 -15.73
N PRO A 72 11.41 -11.97 -16.34
CA PRO A 72 11.61 -10.83 -17.19
C PRO A 72 11.58 -9.51 -16.41
N ASN A 73 12.68 -8.79 -16.46
CA ASN A 73 12.86 -7.46 -15.90
C ASN A 73 12.16 -6.41 -16.77
N GLY A 74 11.19 -5.70 -16.26
CA GLY A 74 10.48 -4.62 -16.95
C GLY A 74 11.05 -3.25 -16.58
N ALA A 75 11.63 -2.55 -17.56
CA ALA A 75 12.14 -1.20 -17.41
C ALA A 75 11.05 -0.16 -17.71
N GLY A 76 10.86 0.81 -16.82
CA GLY A 76 9.99 1.96 -17.02
C GLY A 76 10.71 3.09 -17.77
N ALA A 77 10.00 3.74 -18.68
CA ALA A 77 10.49 4.87 -19.46
C ALA A 77 9.97 6.20 -18.89
N ALA A 78 10.87 7.16 -18.74
CA ALA A 78 10.58 8.55 -18.37
C ALA A 78 10.20 9.38 -19.60
N GLY A 79 9.20 10.26 -19.46
CA GLY A 79 8.77 11.20 -20.49
C GLY A 79 9.27 12.61 -20.19
N GLU A 80 9.79 13.29 -21.21
CA GLU A 80 10.29 14.65 -21.17
C GLU A 80 9.16 15.69 -21.30
N GLY A 81 9.25 16.77 -20.53
CA GLY A 81 8.30 17.88 -20.52
C GLY A 81 8.84 19.15 -21.19
N SER A 82 7.95 19.96 -21.73
CA SER A 82 8.23 21.20 -22.46
C SER A 82 8.15 22.44 -21.57
N GLU A 83 9.02 23.42 -21.84
CA GLU A 83 9.17 24.69 -21.13
C GLU A 83 7.97 25.64 -21.31
N GLY A 84 7.51 26.22 -20.20
CA GLY A 84 6.61 27.35 -20.15
C GLY A 84 6.68 28.01 -18.78
N THR A 85 6.96 29.30 -18.74
CA THR A 85 7.14 30.15 -17.54
C THR A 85 5.82 30.39 -16.81
N PHE A 86 5.32 29.42 -16.08
CA PHE A 86 4.37 29.60 -14.99
C PHE A 86 4.64 28.49 -13.97
N TYR A 87 4.64 28.87 -12.68
CA TYR A 87 4.61 27.92 -11.59
C TYR A 87 3.43 26.96 -11.84
N SER A 88 3.73 25.72 -12.17
CA SER A 88 2.77 24.64 -12.21
C SER A 88 2.82 23.90 -10.90
N GLY A 89 1.67 23.55 -10.33
CA GLY A 89 1.61 22.56 -9.27
C GLY A 89 2.29 21.25 -9.73
N THR A 90 2.59 20.37 -8.79
CA THR A 90 3.06 19.02 -9.06
C THR A 90 2.16 18.39 -10.13
N ASN A 91 2.70 17.58 -11.03
CA ASN A 91 1.92 16.89 -12.06
C ASN A 91 1.04 15.83 -11.39
N GLU A 92 -0.18 16.23 -11.02
CA GLU A 92 -1.15 15.40 -10.29
C GLU A 92 -1.85 14.44 -11.25
N GLN A 93 -2.01 13.18 -10.87
CA GLN A 93 -2.82 12.22 -11.64
C GLN A 93 -4.30 12.64 -11.64
N VAL A 94 -4.78 13.20 -10.53
CA VAL A 94 -6.15 13.68 -10.33
C VAL A 94 -6.13 15.09 -9.78
N GLU A 95 -6.82 16.02 -10.41
CA GLU A 95 -6.88 17.42 -9.99
C GLU A 95 -7.33 17.58 -8.54
N GLY A 96 -6.48 18.26 -7.73
CA GLY A 96 -6.68 18.53 -6.31
C GLY A 96 -6.45 17.33 -5.39
N VAL A 97 -5.75 16.30 -5.88
CA VAL A 97 -5.15 15.22 -5.10
C VAL A 97 -3.63 15.40 -5.21
N ASP A 98 -3.04 16.18 -4.30
CA ASP A 98 -1.62 16.52 -4.34
C ASP A 98 -0.75 15.29 -4.10
N GLU A 99 0.27 15.12 -4.91
CA GLU A 99 1.28 14.08 -4.80
C GLU A 99 2.56 14.62 -4.15
N GLY A 100 3.23 13.77 -3.37
CA GLY A 100 4.52 14.11 -2.78
C GLY A 100 5.59 14.31 -3.84
N ASP A 101 6.51 15.26 -3.57
CA ASP A 101 7.67 15.51 -4.41
C ASP A 101 8.86 15.85 -3.51
N ILE A 102 10.06 15.82 -4.04
CA ILE A 102 11.26 16.28 -3.34
C ILE A 102 11.41 17.80 -3.33
N VAL A 103 10.60 18.52 -4.11
CA VAL A 103 10.60 20.00 -4.21
C VAL A 103 9.16 20.50 -4.17
N LYS A 104 8.88 21.43 -3.28
CA LYS A 104 7.60 22.15 -3.17
C LYS A 104 7.86 23.66 -3.02
N THR A 105 6.89 24.49 -3.39
CA THR A 105 6.97 25.95 -3.21
C THR A 105 5.62 26.53 -2.82
N ASP A 106 5.65 27.59 -2.03
CA ASP A 106 4.50 28.41 -1.67
C ASP A 106 4.40 29.70 -2.53
N GLY A 107 5.26 29.78 -3.58
CA GLY A 107 5.37 30.94 -4.48
C GLY A 107 6.38 31.98 -4.02
N LYS A 108 6.88 31.95 -2.79
CA LYS A 108 7.90 32.81 -2.24
C LYS A 108 9.13 32.04 -1.78
N TYR A 109 8.94 30.91 -1.18
CA TYR A 109 9.97 29.99 -0.73
C TYR A 109 9.91 28.69 -1.50
N ILE A 110 11.08 28.08 -1.69
CA ILE A 110 11.24 26.75 -2.28
C ILE A 110 11.76 25.86 -1.17
N TYR A 111 11.10 24.73 -0.95
CA TYR A 111 11.45 23.71 0.01
C TYR A 111 11.96 22.49 -0.75
N ILE A 112 13.13 22.00 -0.40
CA ILE A 112 13.83 20.91 -1.13
C ILE A 112 14.30 19.87 -0.13
N LEU A 113 13.96 18.59 -0.38
CA LEU A 113 14.60 17.47 0.30
C LEU A 113 15.95 17.17 -0.38
N ARG A 114 17.03 17.21 0.39
CA ARG A 114 18.38 16.92 -0.06
C ARG A 114 19.10 16.02 0.94
N GLY A 115 19.13 14.72 0.64
CA GLY A 115 19.58 13.73 1.62
C GLY A 115 18.71 13.76 2.87
N SER A 116 19.32 13.92 4.04
CA SER A 116 18.62 13.96 5.33
C SER A 116 18.15 15.37 5.73
N GLU A 117 18.24 16.35 4.83
CA GLU A 117 17.92 17.75 5.13
C GLU A 117 16.73 18.25 4.31
N MET A 118 15.93 19.13 4.91
CA MET A 118 15.02 20.04 4.21
C MET A 118 15.68 21.42 4.12
N VAL A 119 16.00 21.82 2.90
CA VAL A 119 16.57 23.13 2.59
C VAL A 119 15.43 24.07 2.22
N VAL A 120 15.38 25.24 2.84
CA VAL A 120 14.44 26.31 2.49
C VAL A 120 15.19 27.43 1.81
N MET A 121 14.76 27.81 0.63
CA MET A 121 15.34 28.86 -0.19
C MET A 121 14.31 29.96 -0.45
N GLN A 122 14.72 31.20 -0.41
CA GLN A 122 13.89 32.33 -0.86
C GLN A 122 14.15 32.59 -2.34
N ALA A 123 13.08 32.65 -3.13
CA ALA A 123 13.13 33.05 -4.52
C ALA A 123 12.73 34.54 -4.65
N ASP A 124 13.63 35.37 -5.18
CA ASP A 124 13.37 36.80 -5.48
C ASP A 124 13.81 37.09 -6.92
N GLY A 125 12.88 36.96 -7.83
CA GLY A 125 13.13 37.11 -9.26
C GLY A 125 14.10 36.06 -9.81
N LYS A 126 15.34 36.48 -10.12
CA LYS A 126 16.40 35.55 -10.60
C LYS A 126 17.32 35.05 -9.49
N ASP A 127 17.22 35.64 -8.32
CA ASP A 127 18.09 35.36 -7.20
C ASP A 127 17.41 34.33 -6.29
N VAL A 128 18.17 33.28 -5.92
CA VAL A 128 17.74 32.26 -4.98
C VAL A 128 18.74 32.24 -3.84
N THR A 129 18.26 32.38 -2.61
CA THR A 129 19.10 32.47 -1.41
C THR A 129 18.70 31.42 -0.40
N ASP A 130 19.65 30.70 0.12
CA ASP A 130 19.42 29.76 1.22
C ASP A 130 18.95 30.51 2.48
N VAL A 131 17.84 30.10 3.05
CA VAL A 131 17.20 30.73 4.20
C VAL A 131 17.39 29.90 5.46
N SER A 132 17.18 28.60 5.35
CA SER A 132 17.39 27.66 6.43
C SER A 132 17.67 26.25 5.93
N ASN A 133 18.25 25.46 6.83
CA ASN A 133 18.58 24.06 6.60
C ASN A 133 18.17 23.28 7.86
N VAL A 134 17.25 22.33 7.72
CA VAL A 134 16.71 21.56 8.85
C VAL A 134 16.99 20.08 8.63
N PHE A 135 17.57 19.44 9.61
CA PHE A 135 17.77 18.01 9.61
C PHE A 135 16.44 17.32 9.86
N VAL A 136 15.91 16.62 8.88
CA VAL A 136 14.59 15.97 8.89
C VAL A 136 14.68 14.44 8.77
N GLY A 137 15.84 13.93 8.42
CA GLY A 137 16.16 12.52 8.34
C GLY A 137 17.16 12.09 9.42
N GLN A 138 17.68 10.90 9.25
CA GLN A 138 18.81 10.36 9.99
C GLN A 138 19.66 9.57 8.99
N ASP A 139 20.91 9.94 8.85
CA ASP A 139 21.83 9.18 8.03
C ASP A 139 22.02 7.79 8.62
N TRP A 140 22.38 6.84 7.79
CA TRP A 140 22.68 5.49 8.20
C TRP A 140 23.71 5.50 9.34
N GLU A 141 23.32 4.98 10.48
CA GLU A 141 24.15 4.87 11.68
C GLU A 141 24.21 3.41 12.12
N GLN A 142 25.42 2.93 12.36
CA GLN A 142 25.63 1.62 12.96
C GLN A 142 26.23 1.76 14.36
N THR A 143 25.54 1.19 15.32
CA THR A 143 25.98 1.09 16.71
C THR A 143 26.17 -0.38 17.10
N THR A 144 26.63 -0.61 18.31
CA THR A 144 26.71 -1.96 18.87
C THR A 144 25.85 -2.00 20.13
N THR A 145 24.93 -2.96 20.17
CA THR A 145 24.08 -3.19 21.35
C THR A 145 24.91 -3.65 22.56
N GLU A 146 24.30 -3.63 23.76
CA GLU A 146 24.97 -4.15 24.96
C GLU A 146 25.37 -5.62 24.84
N ASP A 147 24.63 -6.41 24.07
CA ASP A 147 24.91 -7.82 23.77
C ASP A 147 25.95 -8.02 22.66
N GLY A 148 26.50 -6.92 22.11
CA GLY A 148 27.52 -6.95 21.08
C GLY A 148 27.01 -7.16 19.64
N LEU A 149 25.70 -7.00 19.41
CA LEU A 149 25.09 -7.13 18.09
C LEU A 149 25.20 -5.80 17.31
N ALA A 150 25.33 -5.88 16.01
CA ALA A 150 25.28 -4.70 15.15
C ALA A 150 23.82 -4.20 15.07
N HIS A 151 23.63 -2.92 15.35
CA HIS A 151 22.34 -2.24 15.28
C HIS A 151 22.44 -1.07 14.31
N THR A 152 21.54 -0.98 13.37
CA THR A 152 21.51 0.05 12.33
C THR A 152 20.20 0.80 12.32
N GLN A 153 20.27 2.11 12.16
CA GLN A 153 19.10 2.98 12.02
C GLN A 153 19.33 3.93 10.84
N GLU A 154 18.25 4.17 10.11
CA GLU A 154 18.21 5.14 9.02
C GLU A 154 16.82 5.76 8.92
N LYS A 155 16.73 7.06 8.63
CA LYS A 155 15.50 7.75 8.28
C LYS A 155 15.72 8.55 7.02
N LEU A 156 15.22 8.06 5.91
CA LEU A 156 15.41 8.64 4.59
C LEU A 156 14.16 9.42 4.14
N PRO A 157 14.21 10.77 4.07
CA PRO A 157 13.15 11.60 3.51
C PRO A 157 12.92 11.28 2.04
N THR A 158 11.67 11.05 1.64
CA THR A 158 11.31 10.65 0.28
C THR A 158 10.31 11.59 -0.38
N GLU A 159 9.45 12.25 0.38
CA GLU A 159 8.41 13.13 -0.13
C GLU A 159 8.16 14.31 0.80
N LEU A 160 7.79 15.42 0.19
CA LEU A 160 7.46 16.69 0.82
C LEU A 160 6.08 17.17 0.35
N TYR A 161 5.31 17.70 1.28
CA TYR A 161 4.06 18.43 1.01
C TYR A 161 4.09 19.79 1.71
N LEU A 162 3.32 20.73 1.18
CA LEU A 162 3.05 22.00 1.83
C LEU A 162 1.54 22.18 2.01
N SER A 163 1.12 22.56 3.21
CA SER A 163 -0.28 22.86 3.52
C SER A 163 -0.35 24.06 4.46
N GLY A 164 -0.67 25.23 3.92
CA GLY A 164 -0.65 26.47 4.69
C GLY A 164 0.74 26.76 5.27
N SER A 165 0.84 26.87 6.60
CA SER A 165 2.11 27.07 7.31
C SER A 165 2.76 25.75 7.76
N ARG A 166 2.42 24.63 7.13
CA ARG A 166 2.98 23.32 7.46
C ARG A 166 3.75 22.76 6.28
N ALA A 167 4.94 22.23 6.57
CA ALA A 167 5.66 21.32 5.69
C ALA A 167 5.54 19.91 6.27
N VAL A 168 5.24 18.93 5.42
CA VAL A 168 5.10 17.53 5.80
C VAL A 168 6.14 16.71 5.08
N VAL A 169 7.00 16.05 5.84
CA VAL A 169 8.05 15.18 5.31
C VAL A 169 7.65 13.73 5.53
N VAL A 170 7.56 12.98 4.45
CA VAL A 170 7.35 11.52 4.49
C VAL A 170 8.70 10.84 4.30
N SER A 171 9.05 9.94 5.21
CA SER A 171 10.34 9.25 5.22
C SER A 171 10.16 7.75 5.30
N ALA A 172 11.08 7.00 4.68
CA ALA A 172 11.29 5.61 5.02
C ALA A 172 12.16 5.55 6.28
N TYR A 173 11.76 4.74 7.25
CA TYR A 173 12.53 4.49 8.46
C TYR A 173 12.83 3.00 8.57
N SER A 174 14.06 2.69 8.87
CA SER A 174 14.52 1.33 9.14
C SER A 174 15.31 1.30 10.45
N ASP A 175 15.01 0.31 11.27
CA ASP A 175 15.68 0.03 12.54
C ASP A 175 15.92 -1.48 12.58
N TRP A 176 17.18 -1.89 12.54
CA TRP A 176 17.56 -3.29 12.38
C TRP A 176 18.67 -3.70 13.32
N THR A 177 18.49 -4.83 14.00
CA THR A 177 19.54 -5.46 14.80
C THR A 177 19.94 -6.79 14.16
N ASP A 178 21.21 -6.92 13.78
CA ASP A 178 21.77 -8.13 13.21
C ASP A 178 22.12 -9.12 14.33
N THR A 179 21.57 -10.31 14.29
CA THR A 179 21.81 -11.38 15.27
C THR A 179 22.95 -12.31 14.85
N GLY A 180 23.68 -11.96 13.77
CA GLY A 180 24.78 -12.74 13.22
C GLY A 180 24.35 -13.61 12.04
N SER A 181 25.33 -14.03 11.27
CA SER A 181 25.11 -14.88 10.09
C SER A 181 25.41 -16.34 10.43
N ALA A 182 24.44 -17.22 10.18
CA ALA A 182 24.70 -18.63 9.96
C ALA A 182 24.51 -18.90 8.46
N ASP A 183 25.52 -19.42 7.80
CA ASP A 183 25.45 -19.85 6.38
C ASP A 183 25.07 -18.76 5.36
N ASP A 184 25.77 -17.61 5.34
CA ASP A 184 25.59 -16.48 4.41
C ASP A 184 24.18 -15.84 4.43
N THR A 185 23.30 -16.22 5.34
CA THR A 185 22.02 -15.54 5.59
C THR A 185 22.17 -14.55 6.73
N VAL A 186 21.93 -13.27 6.45
CA VAL A 186 21.81 -12.25 7.50
C VAL A 186 20.55 -12.54 8.29
N THR A 187 20.72 -12.85 9.57
CA THR A 187 19.61 -13.05 10.50
C THR A 187 19.53 -11.87 11.43
N GLY A 188 18.32 -11.37 11.70
CA GLY A 188 18.15 -10.24 12.59
C GLY A 188 16.69 -9.96 12.87
N PHE A 189 16.45 -8.95 13.68
CA PHE A 189 15.12 -8.43 13.93
C PHE A 189 15.15 -6.91 13.83
N GLY A 190 14.04 -6.36 13.38
CA GLY A 190 13.92 -4.92 13.22
C GLY A 190 12.52 -4.53 12.81
N GLN A 191 12.37 -3.27 12.52
CA GLN A 191 11.12 -2.75 11.99
C GLN A 191 11.39 -1.73 10.91
N ASP A 192 10.60 -1.83 9.85
CA ASP A 192 10.50 -0.81 8.83
C ASP A 192 9.14 -0.14 8.97
N TYR A 193 9.11 1.17 8.95
CA TYR A 193 7.88 1.92 8.94
C TYR A 193 7.99 3.20 8.12
N VAL A 194 6.86 3.73 7.70
CA VAL A 194 6.79 5.05 7.06
C VAL A 194 6.59 6.08 8.16
N ALA A 195 7.55 7.01 8.26
CA ALA A 195 7.47 8.15 9.17
C ALA A 195 6.87 9.37 8.45
N VAL A 196 6.10 10.16 9.18
CA VAL A 196 5.53 11.43 8.73
C VAL A 196 5.82 12.48 9.77
N ASP A 197 6.61 13.50 9.42
CA ASP A 197 6.93 14.63 10.29
C ASP A 197 6.27 15.90 9.78
N ILE A 198 5.60 16.60 10.67
CA ILE A 198 4.94 17.86 10.42
C ILE A 198 5.79 18.99 11.02
N TYR A 199 6.26 19.90 10.18
CA TYR A 199 7.00 21.09 10.59
C TYR A 199 6.12 22.33 10.49
N ASP A 200 6.23 23.22 11.49
CA ASP A 200 5.75 24.60 11.37
C ASP A 200 6.76 25.41 10.58
N VAL A 201 6.32 25.95 9.47
CA VAL A 201 7.11 26.83 8.58
C VAL A 201 6.54 28.23 8.49
N THR A 202 5.79 28.67 9.52
CA THR A 202 5.30 30.05 9.64
C THR A 202 6.47 31.04 9.56
N ASP A 203 7.60 30.69 10.18
CA ASP A 203 8.90 31.32 9.96
C ASP A 203 9.81 30.36 9.15
N PRO A 204 9.95 30.59 7.83
CA PRO A 204 10.78 29.71 6.98
C PRO A 204 12.27 29.75 7.33
N THR A 205 12.72 30.74 8.14
CA THR A 205 14.11 30.81 8.61
C THR A 205 14.40 29.86 9.78
N ALA A 206 13.34 29.37 10.44
CA ALA A 206 13.43 28.52 11.63
C ALA A 206 12.30 27.47 11.67
N PRO A 207 12.19 26.56 10.69
CA PRO A 207 11.22 25.48 10.75
C PRO A 207 11.32 24.64 12.03
N THR A 208 10.20 24.31 12.65
CA THR A 208 10.18 23.54 13.90
C THR A 208 9.30 22.31 13.77
N LEU A 209 9.79 21.17 14.26
CA LEU A 209 8.99 19.93 14.31
C LEU A 209 7.83 20.10 15.29
N VAL A 210 6.61 19.83 14.82
CA VAL A 210 5.38 19.96 15.60
C VAL A 210 4.86 18.59 16.01
N LYS A 211 4.91 17.62 15.10
CA LYS A 211 4.32 16.31 15.30
C LYS A 211 5.00 15.26 14.42
N SER A 212 5.09 14.03 14.95
CA SER A 212 5.54 12.87 14.19
C SER A 212 4.48 11.77 14.26
N PHE A 213 4.24 11.11 13.13
CA PHE A 213 3.42 9.93 12.99
C PHE A 213 4.19 8.83 12.27
N GLY A 214 3.58 7.64 12.23
CA GLY A 214 4.09 6.57 11.39
C GLY A 214 3.12 5.41 11.27
N GLN A 215 3.41 4.51 10.35
CA GLN A 215 2.73 3.22 10.21
C GLN A 215 3.69 2.16 9.69
N ASP A 216 3.54 0.93 10.17
CA ASP A 216 4.40 -0.21 9.79
C ASP A 216 4.45 -0.41 8.28
N GLY A 217 5.60 -0.90 7.82
CA GLY A 217 5.85 -1.35 6.46
C GLY A 217 6.45 -0.30 5.54
N TYR A 218 6.51 -0.63 4.26
CA TYR A 218 7.07 0.23 3.21
C TYR A 218 5.97 1.07 2.56
N LYS A 219 6.28 2.32 2.23
CA LYS A 219 5.34 3.21 1.55
C LYS A 219 4.91 2.64 0.19
N ILE A 220 3.60 2.55 -0.02
CA ILE A 220 3.00 2.31 -1.33
C ILE A 220 2.72 3.64 -2.02
N ALA A 221 1.99 4.52 -1.34
CA ALA A 221 1.62 5.84 -1.86
C ALA A 221 1.28 6.79 -0.71
N SER A 222 1.44 8.08 -0.96
CA SER A 222 0.85 9.13 -0.15
C SER A 222 0.13 10.15 -1.03
N ARG A 223 -0.93 10.76 -0.52
CA ARG A 223 -1.70 11.79 -1.21
C ARG A 223 -2.20 12.82 -0.20
N MET A 224 -2.28 14.08 -0.61
CA MET A 224 -2.86 15.12 0.22
C MET A 224 -4.09 15.74 -0.46
N ILE A 225 -5.18 15.82 0.29
CA ILE A 225 -6.43 16.46 -0.15
C ILE A 225 -6.88 17.41 0.95
N ASP A 226 -7.01 18.69 0.65
CA ASP A 226 -7.54 19.73 1.54
C ASP A 226 -6.90 19.70 2.95
N GLY A 227 -5.57 19.51 3.02
CA GLY A 227 -4.81 19.48 4.27
C GLY A 227 -4.90 18.16 5.06
N VAL A 228 -5.48 17.12 4.49
CA VAL A 228 -5.46 15.76 5.02
C VAL A 228 -4.49 14.90 4.22
N LEU A 229 -3.49 14.34 4.89
CA LEU A 229 -2.57 13.37 4.31
C LEU A 229 -3.17 11.97 4.42
N TYR A 230 -3.24 11.27 3.31
CA TYR A 230 -3.58 9.85 3.20
C TYR A 230 -2.30 9.08 2.90
N LEU A 231 -1.94 8.15 3.78
CA LEU A 231 -0.74 7.35 3.68
C LEU A 231 -1.10 5.88 3.52
N CYS A 232 -0.53 5.23 2.49
CA CYS A 232 -0.68 3.79 2.26
C CYS A 232 0.69 3.11 2.37
N SER A 233 0.77 2.02 3.15
CA SER A 233 1.96 1.19 3.27
C SER A 233 1.65 -0.29 3.12
N SER A 234 2.69 -1.06 2.80
CA SER A 234 2.68 -2.52 2.70
C SER A 234 3.46 -3.10 3.86
N TYR A 235 2.80 -3.84 4.73
CA TYR A 235 3.39 -4.44 5.91
C TYR A 235 3.36 -5.97 5.83
N TYR A 236 4.48 -6.61 6.13
CA TYR A 236 4.63 -8.05 6.22
C TYR A 236 5.09 -8.45 7.63
N PRO A 237 4.30 -9.22 8.41
CA PRO A 237 4.71 -9.68 9.72
C PRO A 237 5.71 -10.84 9.59
N ALA A 238 6.94 -10.65 10.06
CA ALA A 238 8.01 -11.64 9.90
C ALA A 238 7.79 -12.89 10.77
N ASN A 239 7.39 -12.71 12.03
CA ASN A 239 7.28 -13.77 13.02
C ASN A 239 5.98 -13.64 13.83
N PRO A 240 4.83 -14.01 13.26
CA PRO A 240 3.55 -13.90 13.94
C PRO A 240 3.42 -14.88 15.10
N GLU A 241 3.12 -14.38 16.31
CA GLU A 241 2.94 -15.17 17.52
C GLU A 241 1.47 -15.19 17.93
N LYS A 242 0.94 -16.40 18.19
CA LYS A 242 -0.44 -16.57 18.61
C LYS A 242 -0.68 -15.94 19.98
N GLY A 243 -1.60 -14.96 20.02
CA GLY A 243 -2.00 -14.30 21.26
C GLY A 243 -1.21 -13.03 21.58
N ASP A 244 -0.29 -12.65 20.68
CA ASP A 244 0.39 -11.35 20.71
C ASP A 244 0.15 -10.63 19.38
N GLU A 245 -0.89 -9.78 19.35
CA GLU A 245 -1.26 -9.02 18.17
C GLU A 245 -0.20 -8.02 17.71
N THR A 246 0.72 -7.63 18.57
CA THR A 246 1.81 -6.70 18.22
C THR A 246 2.82 -7.31 17.25
N THR A 247 2.83 -8.63 17.14
CA THR A 247 3.74 -9.38 16.25
C THR A 247 3.17 -9.61 14.85
N PHE A 248 1.85 -9.41 14.66
CA PHE A 248 1.22 -9.73 13.38
C PHE A 248 0.20 -8.70 12.88
N ALA A 249 -0.35 -7.84 13.74
CA ALA A 249 -1.23 -6.76 13.28
C ALA A 249 -0.40 -5.49 13.04
N PRO A 250 -0.67 -4.72 11.96
CA PRO A 250 0.07 -3.49 11.67
C PRO A 250 -0.04 -2.49 12.82
N ARG A 251 1.06 -1.79 13.11
CA ARG A 251 1.12 -0.75 14.13
C ARG A 251 1.08 0.63 13.49
N LEU A 252 0.54 1.57 14.26
CA LEU A 252 0.48 2.99 13.95
C LEU A 252 1.17 3.74 15.08
N TYR A 253 2.02 4.69 14.72
CA TYR A 253 2.86 5.44 15.64
C TYR A 253 2.31 6.87 15.81
N ASP A 254 2.41 7.38 17.04
CA ASP A 254 2.16 8.76 17.42
C ASP A 254 3.32 9.20 18.31
N GLY A 255 4.33 9.86 17.74
CA GLY A 255 5.65 9.99 18.35
C GLY A 255 6.21 8.59 18.65
N ASP A 256 6.64 8.38 19.90
CA ASP A 256 7.20 7.09 20.36
C ASP A 256 6.13 6.06 20.75
N ALA A 257 4.85 6.44 20.75
CA ALA A 257 3.77 5.54 21.12
C ALA A 257 3.29 4.72 19.92
N ALA A 258 3.27 3.39 20.06
CA ALA A 258 2.76 2.48 19.07
C ALA A 258 1.41 1.87 19.50
N THR A 259 0.48 1.78 18.55
CA THR A 259 -0.82 1.12 18.74
C THR A 259 -1.12 0.23 17.54
N VAL A 260 -1.64 -0.97 17.75
CA VAL A 260 -2.06 -1.84 16.65
C VAL A 260 -3.33 -1.32 15.99
N VAL A 261 -3.47 -1.53 14.69
CA VAL A 261 -4.73 -1.26 13.97
C VAL A 261 -5.84 -2.09 14.61
N PRO A 262 -6.97 -1.48 15.01
CA PRO A 262 -8.07 -2.22 15.62
C PRO A 262 -8.54 -3.39 14.74
N CYS A 263 -8.77 -4.57 15.31
CA CYS A 263 -9.15 -5.76 14.53
C CYS A 263 -10.37 -5.51 13.64
N GLY A 264 -11.35 -4.73 14.12
CA GLY A 264 -12.54 -4.33 13.33
C GLY A 264 -12.27 -3.40 12.15
N SER A 265 -11.03 -2.89 12.02
CA SER A 265 -10.54 -2.13 10.86
C SER A 265 -9.63 -2.96 9.95
N ILE A 266 -9.47 -4.27 10.22
CA ILE A 266 -8.68 -5.20 9.40
C ILE A 266 -9.64 -6.02 8.54
N GLY A 267 -9.65 -5.75 7.25
CA GLY A 267 -10.35 -6.53 6.24
C GLY A 267 -9.56 -7.80 5.92
N LEU A 268 -10.26 -8.92 5.89
CA LEU A 268 -9.72 -10.23 5.52
C LEU A 268 -10.20 -10.56 4.11
N MET A 269 -9.26 -10.72 3.19
CA MET A 269 -9.56 -11.18 1.84
C MET A 269 -9.96 -12.67 1.90
N PRO A 270 -11.10 -13.06 1.33
CA PRO A 270 -11.41 -14.47 1.16
C PRO A 270 -10.40 -15.09 0.18
N ASP A 271 -10.04 -16.32 0.41
CA ASP A 271 -9.06 -17.05 -0.40
C ASP A 271 -7.69 -16.33 -0.50
N GLY A 272 -7.37 -15.51 0.52
CA GLY A 272 -6.11 -14.78 0.60
C GLY A 272 -4.92 -15.73 0.67
N ASN A 273 -4.00 -15.58 -0.29
CA ASN A 273 -2.73 -16.32 -0.35
C ASN A 273 -1.53 -15.40 -0.12
N SER A 274 -1.73 -14.31 0.59
CA SER A 274 -0.69 -13.33 0.93
C SER A 274 -0.76 -12.98 2.42
N MET A 275 0.40 -12.93 3.06
CA MET A 275 0.56 -12.46 4.44
C MET A 275 0.74 -10.95 4.55
N THR A 276 0.76 -10.25 3.41
CA THR A 276 1.00 -8.81 3.35
C THR A 276 -0.27 -8.04 3.64
N TYR A 277 -0.16 -7.01 4.46
CA TYR A 277 -1.22 -6.03 4.69
C TYR A 277 -1.01 -4.80 3.81
N ALA A 278 -2.07 -4.32 3.19
CA ALA A 278 -2.15 -2.92 2.80
C ALA A 278 -2.72 -2.13 3.99
N VAL A 279 -2.00 -1.13 4.46
CA VAL A 279 -2.40 -0.26 5.57
C VAL A 279 -2.67 1.11 5.01
N ALA A 280 -3.83 1.69 5.29
CA ALA A 280 -4.20 3.05 4.90
C ALA A 280 -4.61 3.85 6.12
N ALA A 281 -3.99 5.00 6.34
CA ALA A 281 -4.35 5.92 7.40
C ALA A 281 -4.47 7.36 6.88
N SER A 282 -5.27 8.18 7.55
CA SER A 282 -5.43 9.60 7.24
C SER A 282 -5.11 10.47 8.44
N TYR A 283 -4.46 11.61 8.17
CA TYR A 283 -3.92 12.54 9.15
C TYR A 283 -4.31 13.97 8.80
N ASP A 284 -4.96 14.68 9.70
CA ASP A 284 -5.17 16.12 9.57
C ASP A 284 -3.88 16.87 9.92
N ILE A 285 -3.34 17.58 8.95
CA ILE A 285 -2.03 18.23 9.09
C ILE A 285 -2.07 19.47 9.98
N ALA A 286 -3.21 20.13 10.05
CA ALA A 286 -3.36 21.34 10.87
C ALA A 286 -3.45 21.00 12.36
N SER A 287 -4.25 20.01 12.73
CA SER A 287 -4.43 19.57 14.12
C SER A 287 -3.35 18.58 14.59
N GLY A 288 -2.72 17.86 13.65
CA GLY A 288 -1.83 16.75 13.96
C GLY A 288 -2.58 15.54 14.51
N GLU A 289 -3.81 15.28 14.06
CA GLU A 289 -4.62 14.15 14.50
C GLU A 289 -4.72 13.09 13.41
N ARG A 290 -4.65 11.80 13.81
CA ARG A 290 -5.02 10.68 12.95
C ARG A 290 -6.55 10.58 12.92
N LEU A 291 -7.15 10.73 11.73
CA LEU A 291 -8.60 10.74 11.53
C LEU A 291 -9.18 9.34 11.36
N SER A 292 -8.46 8.45 10.68
CA SER A 292 -8.88 7.07 10.47
C SER A 292 -7.71 6.15 10.14
N SER A 293 -7.94 4.84 10.28
CA SER A 293 -7.05 3.79 9.80
C SER A 293 -7.85 2.58 9.36
N GLN A 294 -7.43 1.98 8.26
CA GLN A 294 -7.96 0.75 7.68
C GLN A 294 -6.80 -0.14 7.26
N SER A 295 -7.01 -1.44 7.24
CA SER A 295 -6.02 -2.38 6.73
C SER A 295 -6.71 -3.53 5.99
N VAL A 296 -6.03 -4.12 5.02
CA VAL A 296 -6.52 -5.29 4.28
C VAL A 296 -5.42 -6.33 4.26
N LEU A 297 -5.65 -7.47 4.93
CA LEU A 297 -4.78 -8.65 4.82
C LEU A 297 -5.01 -9.31 3.47
N GLY A 298 -3.94 -9.54 2.73
CA GLY A 298 -3.97 -9.90 1.31
C GLY A 298 -4.12 -8.68 0.40
N GLY A 299 -4.05 -7.48 0.98
CA GLY A 299 -4.08 -6.21 0.25
C GLY A 299 -2.90 -6.05 -0.70
N GLY A 300 -3.06 -5.18 -1.69
CA GLY A 300 -2.12 -5.00 -2.77
C GLY A 300 -1.20 -3.81 -2.62
N ASP A 301 -0.46 -3.59 -3.68
CA ASP A 301 0.60 -2.60 -3.83
C ASP A 301 0.23 -1.46 -4.80
N ASN A 302 -0.95 -1.51 -5.41
CA ASN A 302 -1.41 -0.46 -6.31
C ASN A 302 -2.52 0.37 -5.65
N VAL A 303 -2.34 1.68 -5.70
CA VAL A 303 -3.24 2.67 -5.11
C VAL A 303 -3.70 3.65 -6.17
N TYR A 304 -4.99 3.85 -6.29
CA TYR A 304 -5.59 4.98 -7.01
C TYR A 304 -6.46 5.77 -6.05
N MET A 305 -6.43 7.10 -6.16
CA MET A 305 -7.16 7.97 -5.27
C MET A 305 -7.72 9.17 -6.02
N ASN A 306 -8.98 9.52 -5.72
CA ASN A 306 -9.57 10.79 -6.04
C ASN A 306 -10.14 11.45 -4.76
N LYS A 307 -10.86 12.56 -4.88
CA LYS A 307 -11.37 13.31 -3.72
C LYS A 307 -12.38 12.52 -2.88
N ASP A 308 -13.07 11.55 -3.48
CA ASP A 308 -14.18 10.83 -2.86
C ASP A 308 -13.83 9.38 -2.51
N ASN A 309 -12.77 8.82 -3.11
CA ASN A 309 -12.46 7.41 -3.00
C ASN A 309 -10.96 7.12 -2.98
N LEU A 310 -10.60 6.13 -2.15
CA LEU A 310 -9.31 5.44 -2.18
C LEU A 310 -9.56 4.00 -2.66
N TYR A 311 -8.78 3.53 -3.62
CA TYR A 311 -8.80 2.17 -4.16
C TYR A 311 -7.48 1.48 -3.87
N LEU A 312 -7.55 0.36 -3.13
CA LEU A 312 -6.42 -0.54 -2.91
C LEU A 312 -6.61 -1.76 -3.81
N CYS A 313 -5.66 -2.00 -4.71
CA CYS A 313 -5.72 -3.09 -5.69
C CYS A 313 -4.66 -4.14 -5.39
N ALA A 314 -5.05 -5.42 -5.43
CA ALA A 314 -4.19 -6.58 -5.21
C ALA A 314 -4.27 -7.54 -6.39
N SER A 315 -3.13 -8.10 -6.80
CA SER A 315 -3.08 -9.21 -7.75
C SER A 315 -3.25 -10.54 -7.01
N ILE A 316 -4.23 -11.32 -7.40
CA ILE A 316 -4.46 -12.66 -6.85
C ILE A 316 -4.28 -13.70 -7.96
N TYR A 317 -3.48 -14.72 -7.68
CA TYR A 317 -3.25 -15.84 -8.59
C TYR A 317 -4.21 -16.98 -8.30
N ASP A 318 -4.85 -17.50 -9.34
CA ASP A 318 -5.69 -18.70 -9.30
C ASP A 318 -5.02 -19.79 -10.14
N ASP A 319 -4.52 -20.82 -9.48
CA ASP A 319 -3.83 -21.94 -10.12
C ASP A 319 -4.80 -22.97 -10.73
N GLY A 320 -6.11 -22.74 -10.57
CA GLY A 320 -7.15 -23.61 -11.12
C GLY A 320 -7.09 -25.05 -10.61
N ALA A 321 -7.99 -25.88 -11.07
CA ALA A 321 -7.97 -27.31 -10.78
C ALA A 321 -6.95 -28.02 -11.67
N GLY A 322 -5.91 -28.62 -11.09
CA GLY A 322 -4.91 -29.36 -11.83
C GLY A 322 -5.48 -30.61 -12.53
N LYS A 323 -4.99 -30.89 -13.74
CA LYS A 323 -5.32 -32.13 -14.49
C LYS A 323 -4.24 -33.16 -14.27
N THR A 324 -4.54 -34.23 -13.55
CA THR A 324 -3.59 -35.29 -13.21
C THR A 324 -3.67 -36.46 -14.18
N TYR A 325 -2.49 -36.99 -14.58
CA TYR A 325 -2.34 -38.19 -15.41
C TYR A 325 -1.02 -38.91 -15.08
N LYS A 326 -0.83 -40.11 -15.64
CA LYS A 326 0.40 -40.90 -15.52
C LYS A 326 1.27 -40.72 -16.76
N ASP A 327 2.57 -40.49 -16.53
CA ASP A 327 3.61 -40.50 -17.57
C ASP A 327 4.80 -41.34 -17.07
N GLY A 328 4.87 -42.56 -17.52
CA GLY A 328 5.85 -43.53 -17.04
C GLY A 328 5.73 -43.79 -15.56
N SER A 329 6.81 -43.54 -14.80
CA SER A 329 6.86 -43.66 -13.32
C SER A 329 6.37 -42.42 -12.60
N TYR A 330 5.99 -41.38 -13.32
CA TYR A 330 5.56 -40.11 -12.72
C TYR A 330 4.05 -39.98 -12.71
N THR A 331 3.55 -39.37 -11.63
CA THR A 331 2.24 -38.74 -11.62
C THR A 331 2.45 -37.28 -11.99
N VAL A 332 1.89 -36.85 -13.12
CA VAL A 332 1.99 -35.50 -13.66
C VAL A 332 0.69 -34.77 -13.40
N THR A 333 0.78 -33.55 -12.88
CA THR A 333 -0.39 -32.68 -12.75
C THR A 333 -0.11 -31.38 -13.50
N ASP A 334 -0.91 -31.10 -14.53
CA ASP A 334 -0.87 -29.87 -15.30
C ASP A 334 -1.75 -28.82 -14.65
N TYR A 335 -1.20 -27.65 -14.38
CA TYR A 335 -1.91 -26.51 -13.86
C TYR A 335 -1.98 -25.38 -14.90
N THR A 336 -3.03 -24.61 -14.83
CA THR A 336 -3.18 -23.37 -15.58
C THR A 336 -3.48 -22.26 -14.59
N SER A 337 -2.51 -21.37 -14.39
CA SER A 337 -2.62 -20.23 -13.49
C SER A 337 -3.08 -18.99 -14.24
N SER A 338 -3.99 -18.25 -13.68
CA SER A 338 -4.43 -16.93 -14.13
C SER A 338 -4.27 -15.90 -13.03
N VAL A 339 -4.19 -14.63 -13.40
CA VAL A 339 -4.14 -13.52 -12.45
C VAL A 339 -5.44 -12.73 -12.51
N ASN A 340 -5.93 -12.30 -11.34
CA ASN A 340 -7.06 -11.39 -11.20
C ASN A 340 -6.63 -10.20 -10.35
N THR A 341 -7.15 -9.02 -10.65
CA THR A 341 -6.99 -7.84 -9.81
C THR A 341 -8.23 -7.68 -8.93
N VAL A 342 -8.03 -7.75 -7.61
CA VAL A 342 -9.05 -7.41 -6.63
C VAL A 342 -8.91 -5.94 -6.27
N VAL A 343 -10.05 -5.25 -6.18
CA VAL A 343 -10.15 -3.83 -5.87
C VAL A 343 -10.96 -3.65 -4.60
N ASN A 344 -10.37 -3.00 -3.60
CA ASN A 344 -11.05 -2.61 -2.37
C ASN A 344 -11.23 -1.09 -2.37
N ARG A 345 -12.47 -0.62 -2.38
CA ARG A 345 -12.83 0.80 -2.38
C ARG A 345 -13.16 1.27 -0.98
N PHE A 346 -12.50 2.34 -0.57
CA PHE A 346 -12.81 3.09 0.65
C PHE A 346 -13.33 4.47 0.26
N ALA A 347 -14.52 4.82 0.73
CA ALA A 347 -15.07 6.17 0.57
C ALA A 347 -14.34 7.14 1.51
N ILE A 348 -14.13 8.35 1.01
CA ILE A 348 -13.52 9.47 1.76
C ILE A 348 -14.64 10.44 2.13
N ALA A 349 -14.78 10.69 3.42
CA ALA A 349 -15.68 11.72 3.93
C ALA A 349 -15.09 12.34 5.20
N ASP A 350 -15.03 13.68 5.24
CA ASP A 350 -14.45 14.42 6.37
C ASP A 350 -13.03 13.92 6.76
N GLY A 351 -12.23 13.61 5.74
CA GLY A 351 -10.88 13.07 5.91
C GLY A 351 -10.79 11.61 6.35
N LYS A 352 -11.91 10.92 6.55
CA LYS A 352 -11.95 9.54 7.03
C LYS A 352 -12.16 8.54 5.90
N LEU A 353 -11.51 7.39 6.06
CA LEU A 353 -11.62 6.24 5.17
C LEU A 353 -12.67 5.27 5.72
N THR A 354 -13.67 4.93 4.90
CA THR A 354 -14.70 3.95 5.26
C THR A 354 -14.85 2.94 4.12
N PHE A 355 -14.76 1.66 4.42
CA PHE A 355 -14.96 0.62 3.41
C PHE A 355 -16.31 0.76 2.73
N ALA A 356 -16.33 0.76 1.40
CA ALA A 356 -17.53 0.98 0.61
C ALA A 356 -17.90 -0.22 -0.27
N ALA A 357 -16.93 -0.84 -0.92
CA ALA A 357 -17.16 -1.97 -1.82
C ALA A 357 -15.87 -2.71 -2.14
N ASN A 358 -16.00 -3.95 -2.62
CA ASN A 358 -14.92 -4.64 -3.31
C ASN A 358 -15.43 -5.34 -4.56
N GLY A 359 -14.50 -5.69 -5.45
CA GLY A 359 -14.76 -6.43 -6.67
C GLY A 359 -13.46 -7.00 -7.24
N ALA A 360 -13.57 -7.81 -8.28
CA ALA A 360 -12.41 -8.33 -8.99
C ALA A 360 -12.63 -8.26 -10.50
N VAL A 361 -11.53 -8.09 -11.22
CA VAL A 361 -11.50 -8.15 -12.69
C VAL A 361 -10.39 -9.11 -13.15
N PRO A 362 -10.54 -9.80 -14.28
CA PRO A 362 -9.48 -10.62 -14.86
C PRO A 362 -8.25 -9.77 -15.23
N GLY A 363 -7.06 -10.35 -15.08
CA GLY A 363 -5.80 -9.73 -15.45
C GLY A 363 -5.13 -8.94 -14.32
N ALA A 364 -3.87 -8.61 -14.52
CA ALA A 364 -3.06 -7.78 -13.62
C ALA A 364 -3.09 -6.31 -14.03
N LEU A 365 -3.05 -5.41 -13.06
CA LEU A 365 -2.77 -3.99 -13.31
C LEU A 365 -1.29 -3.80 -13.65
N ASN A 366 -1.00 -2.90 -14.59
CA ASN A 366 0.37 -2.52 -14.87
C ASN A 366 0.91 -1.56 -13.79
N ASN A 367 0.13 -0.55 -13.43
CA ASN A 367 0.44 0.42 -12.38
C ASN A 367 -0.80 1.30 -12.08
N GLN A 368 -0.64 2.30 -11.19
CA GLN A 368 -1.71 3.23 -10.81
C GLN A 368 -2.36 3.98 -11.99
N PHE A 369 -1.62 4.25 -13.08
CA PHE A 369 -2.16 4.95 -14.27
C PHE A 369 -3.08 4.08 -15.12
N SER A 370 -3.18 2.80 -14.81
CA SER A 370 -4.18 1.89 -15.40
C SER A 370 -5.56 2.02 -14.77
N LEU A 371 -5.73 2.96 -13.85
CA LEU A 371 -6.96 3.23 -13.10
C LEU A 371 -7.39 4.69 -13.31
N ASP A 372 -8.71 4.88 -13.48
CA ASP A 372 -9.35 6.18 -13.59
C ASP A 372 -10.82 6.08 -13.15
N GLU A 373 -11.33 7.11 -12.48
CA GLU A 373 -12.76 7.19 -12.14
C GLU A 373 -13.43 8.31 -12.94
N ARG A 374 -14.50 7.98 -13.64
CA ARG A 374 -15.29 8.96 -14.38
C ARG A 374 -16.77 8.69 -14.27
N ASP A 375 -17.55 9.73 -14.00
CA ASP A 375 -19.01 9.68 -13.89
C ASP A 375 -19.48 8.61 -12.87
N GLY A 376 -18.72 8.40 -11.78
CA GLY A 376 -19.01 7.41 -10.74
C GLY A 376 -18.65 5.96 -11.11
N TYR A 377 -17.94 5.75 -12.23
CA TYR A 377 -17.46 4.43 -12.67
C TYR A 377 -15.95 4.35 -12.60
N LEU A 378 -15.43 3.35 -11.86
CA LEU A 378 -14.02 2.99 -11.93
C LEU A 378 -13.74 2.32 -13.29
N ARG A 379 -12.79 2.87 -14.05
CA ARG A 379 -12.30 2.28 -15.29
C ARG A 379 -10.92 1.69 -15.03
N MET A 380 -10.70 0.50 -15.55
CA MET A 380 -9.45 -0.24 -15.34
C MET A 380 -8.95 -0.80 -16.67
N ALA A 381 -7.64 -0.75 -16.87
CA ALA A 381 -6.94 -1.46 -17.93
C ALA A 381 -6.07 -2.55 -17.29
N THR A 382 -6.36 -3.82 -17.61
CA THR A 382 -5.62 -4.98 -17.10
C THR A 382 -5.02 -5.79 -18.24
N THR A 383 -3.96 -6.51 -17.93
CA THR A 383 -3.35 -7.48 -18.86
C THR A 383 -3.68 -8.88 -18.39
N GLU A 384 -4.47 -9.61 -19.17
CA GLU A 384 -4.74 -11.03 -18.92
C GLU A 384 -3.52 -11.86 -19.32
N GLN A 385 -3.03 -12.65 -18.37
CA GLN A 385 -1.93 -13.59 -18.58
C GLN A 385 -2.35 -14.95 -18.03
N THR A 386 -2.00 -15.98 -18.79
CA THR A 386 -2.24 -17.37 -18.40
C THR A 386 -0.91 -18.11 -18.45
N TYR A 387 -0.56 -18.76 -17.34
CA TYR A 387 0.65 -19.57 -17.25
C TYR A 387 0.26 -21.04 -17.12
N SER A 388 0.91 -21.90 -17.88
CA SER A 388 0.73 -23.36 -17.74
C SER A 388 2.03 -23.98 -17.27
N TYR A 389 1.94 -24.82 -16.25
CA TYR A 389 3.09 -25.58 -15.72
C TYR A 389 2.67 -26.98 -15.32
N SER A 390 3.64 -27.91 -15.31
CA SER A 390 3.41 -29.31 -14.94
C SER A 390 4.23 -29.70 -13.74
N VAL A 391 3.61 -30.32 -12.76
CA VAL A 391 4.25 -30.87 -11.56
C VAL A 391 4.41 -32.38 -11.70
N TYR A 392 5.65 -32.86 -11.59
CA TYR A 392 6.02 -34.27 -11.68
C TYR A 392 6.26 -34.85 -10.27
N ARG A 393 5.58 -35.90 -9.92
CA ARG A 393 5.80 -36.64 -8.65
C ARG A 393 6.24 -38.07 -8.98
N ASP A 394 7.42 -38.45 -8.50
CA ASP A 394 7.87 -39.85 -8.56
C ASP A 394 7.06 -40.71 -7.56
N GLU A 395 6.66 -41.91 -7.96
CA GLU A 395 5.89 -42.84 -7.12
C GLU A 395 6.78 -43.81 -6.31
N LYS A 396 8.08 -43.52 -6.17
CA LYS A 396 8.96 -44.35 -5.37
C LYS A 396 8.86 -44.07 -3.88
#